data_2668f2cbcc0995bf3a8fa097ab52669a
#
_entry.id   2668f2cbcc0995bf3a8fa097ab52669a
#
_cell.length_a   1.000
_cell.length_b   1.000
_cell.length_c   1.000
_cell.angle_alpha   90.00
_cell.angle_beta   90.00
_cell.angle_gamma   90.00
#
_symmetry.space_group_name_H-M   'P 1'
#
loop_
_entity.id
_entity.type
_entity.pdbx_description
1 polymer ?
#
loop_
_entity_poly.entity_id
_entity_poly.type
_entity_poly.pdbx_seq_one_letter_code
_entity_poly.pdbx_strand_id
1 'polypeptide(L)' 'MLVLSRHRDESIMIGDEIVVTIVDIRGDKVRLGIDAPQDVPVHRQEVYDAIQRENRKAGQIQPSQTRDIGL' A
#
# COMPACT_ATOMS: atom_id res chain seq x y z
N MET A 1 12.97 11.64 3.58
CA MET A 1 12.51 10.24 3.45
C MET A 1 13.27 9.37 4.44
N LEU A 2 12.59 8.44 5.08
CA LEU A 2 13.24 7.46 5.93
C LEU A 2 13.57 6.21 5.10
N VAL A 3 14.80 5.77 5.16
CA VAL A 3 15.25 4.54 4.50
C VAL A 3 15.79 3.61 5.57
N LEU A 4 15.33 2.38 5.55
CA LEU A 4 15.74 1.41 6.54
C LEU A 4 15.78 0.00 5.94
N SER A 5 16.44 -0.91 6.63
CA SER A 5 16.53 -2.31 6.21
C SER A 5 15.93 -3.20 7.28
N ARG A 6 15.26 -4.26 6.84
CA ARG A 6 14.71 -5.26 7.75
C ARG A 6 14.98 -6.65 7.19
N HIS A 7 15.06 -7.61 8.07
CA HIS A 7 15.18 -9.01 7.70
C HIS A 7 13.80 -9.64 7.54
N ARG A 8 13.79 -10.85 6.99
CA ARG A 8 12.55 -11.61 6.86
C ARG A 8 11.86 -11.74 8.22
N ASP A 9 10.54 -11.67 8.21
CA ASP A 9 9.67 -11.77 9.38
C ASP A 9 9.77 -10.58 10.34
N GLU A 10 10.53 -9.56 10.00
CA GLU A 10 10.57 -8.34 10.78
C GLU A 10 9.57 -7.32 10.27
N SER A 11 9.12 -6.46 11.15
CA SER A 11 8.07 -5.50 10.85
C SER A 11 8.50 -4.08 11.05
N ILE A 12 7.77 -3.17 10.42
CA ILE A 12 7.94 -1.73 10.55
C ILE A 12 6.59 -1.16 10.95
N MET A 13 6.58 -0.29 11.92
CA MET A 13 5.36 0.42 12.31
C MET A 13 5.29 1.76 11.59
N ILE A 14 4.14 2.07 11.04
CA ILE A 14 3.84 3.38 10.47
C ILE A 14 2.67 3.94 11.27
N GLY A 15 2.95 4.93 12.09
CA GLY A 15 2.00 5.37 13.08
C GLY A 15 1.72 4.26 14.07
N ASP A 16 0.51 4.20 14.59
CA ASP A 16 0.12 3.19 15.57
C ASP A 16 -0.66 2.03 14.96
N GLU A 17 -1.11 2.18 13.72
CA GLU A 17 -2.10 1.27 13.17
C GLU A 17 -1.63 0.51 11.95
N ILE A 18 -0.56 0.93 11.30
CA ILE A 18 -0.09 0.30 10.09
C ILE A 18 1.17 -0.49 10.38
N VAL A 19 1.14 -1.76 10.03
CA VAL A 19 2.26 -2.67 10.20
C VAL A 19 2.68 -3.18 8.83
N VAL A 20 3.95 -3.03 8.51
CA VAL A 20 4.52 -3.57 7.28
C VAL A 20 5.51 -4.65 7.65
N THR A 21 5.28 -5.85 7.19
CA THR A 21 6.10 -7.01 7.52
C THR A 21 6.80 -7.53 6.27
N ILE A 22 8.07 -7.87 6.40
CA ILE A 22 8.81 -8.54 5.33
C ILE A 22 8.45 -10.02 5.40
N VAL A 23 7.62 -10.46 4.48
CA VAL A 23 7.12 -11.84 4.47
C VAL A 23 8.15 -12.78 3.85
N ASP A 24 8.76 -12.36 2.74
CA ASP A 24 9.73 -13.19 2.05
C ASP A 24 10.64 -12.30 1.20
N ILE A 25 11.83 -12.81 0.93
CA ILE A 25 12.80 -12.13 0.08
C ILE A 25 13.27 -13.14 -0.95
N ARG A 26 13.08 -12.82 -2.23
CA ARG A 26 13.47 -13.70 -3.33
C ARG A 26 14.22 -12.92 -4.38
N GLY A 27 15.53 -13.06 -4.39
CA GLY A 27 16.37 -12.34 -5.33
C GLY A 27 16.20 -10.84 -5.19
N ASP A 28 15.74 -10.20 -6.24
CA ASP A 28 15.48 -8.76 -6.25
C ASP A 28 14.04 -8.41 -5.90
N LYS A 29 13.24 -9.40 -5.49
CA LYS A 29 11.84 -9.18 -5.13
C LYS A 29 11.65 -9.36 -3.63
N VAL A 30 10.83 -8.50 -3.06
CA VAL A 30 10.49 -8.57 -1.65
C VAL A 30 8.96 -8.67 -1.56
N ARG A 31 8.50 -9.61 -0.75
CA ARG A 31 7.06 -9.74 -0.48
C ARG A 31 6.77 -9.05 0.83
N LEU A 32 5.83 -8.14 0.80
CA LEU A 32 5.43 -7.35 1.95
C LEU A 32 4.02 -7.70 2.37
N GLY A 33 3.82 -7.90 3.67
CA GLY A 33 2.50 -7.99 4.26
C GLY A 33 2.19 -6.64 4.89
N ILE A 34 1.05 -6.07 4.53
CA ILE A 34 0.66 -4.77 5.04
C ILE A 34 -0.66 -4.91 5.78
N ASP A 35 -0.64 -4.55 7.05
CA ASP A 35 -1.83 -4.54 7.90
C ASP A 35 -2.18 -3.11 8.19
N ALA A 36 -3.36 -2.68 7.76
CA ALA A 36 -3.80 -1.31 7.89
C ALA A 36 -5.30 -1.28 8.21
N PRO A 37 -5.79 -0.20 8.84
CA PRO A 37 -7.22 -0.05 9.09
C PRO A 37 -8.00 0.05 7.78
N GLN A 38 -9.29 -0.26 7.84
CA GLN A 38 -10.13 -0.25 6.64
C GLN A 38 -10.26 1.13 6.00
N ASP A 39 -10.12 2.18 6.78
CA ASP A 39 -10.20 3.53 6.26
C ASP A 39 -8.91 4.00 5.57
N VAL A 40 -7.87 3.18 5.59
CA VAL A 40 -6.62 3.47 4.91
C VAL A 40 -6.49 2.51 3.72
N PRO A 41 -6.71 2.98 2.49
CA PRO A 41 -6.56 2.10 1.33
C PRO A 41 -5.10 1.77 1.07
N VAL A 42 -4.83 0.53 0.70
CA VAL A 42 -3.48 0.08 0.41
C VAL A 42 -3.46 -0.42 -1.04
N HIS A 43 -2.66 0.23 -1.86
CA HIS A 43 -2.53 -0.11 -3.28
C HIS A 43 -1.07 -0.13 -3.68
N ARG A 44 -0.77 -0.95 -4.68
CA ARG A 44 0.51 -0.82 -5.37
C ARG A 44 0.54 0.51 -6.11
N GLN A 45 1.74 1.04 -6.32
CA GLN A 45 1.90 2.35 -6.95
C GLN A 45 1.21 2.41 -8.31
N GLU A 46 1.41 1.42 -9.15
CA GLU A 46 0.83 1.41 -10.49
C GLU A 46 -0.69 1.31 -10.48
N VAL A 47 -1.24 0.61 -9.49
CA VAL A 47 -2.69 0.53 -9.33
C VAL A 47 -3.24 1.86 -8.84
N TYR A 48 -2.58 2.48 -7.89
CA TYR A 48 -2.97 3.78 -7.38
C TYR A 48 -2.99 4.83 -8.49
N ASP A 49 -1.95 4.84 -9.31
CA ASP A 49 -1.86 5.79 -10.41
C ASP A 49 -2.99 5.60 -11.42
N ALA A 50 -3.33 4.34 -11.73
CA ALA A 50 -4.43 4.05 -12.64
C ALA A 50 -5.76 4.54 -12.09
N ILE A 51 -6.01 4.32 -10.81
CA ILE A 51 -7.24 4.78 -10.14
C ILE A 51 -7.30 6.30 -10.16
N GLN A 52 -6.21 6.98 -9.88
CA GLN A 52 -6.17 8.43 -9.88
C GLN A 52 -6.47 9.01 -11.27
N ARG A 53 -5.93 8.38 -12.31
CA ARG A 53 -6.21 8.83 -13.68
C ARG A 53 -7.67 8.68 -14.04
N GLU A 54 -8.29 7.57 -13.65
CA GLU A 54 -9.71 7.38 -13.89
C GLU A 54 -10.55 8.38 -13.09
N ASN A 55 -10.17 8.64 -11.87
CA ASN A 55 -10.87 9.59 -11.03
C ASN A 55 -10.81 11.00 -11.61
N ARG A 56 -9.68 11.37 -12.19
CA ARG A 56 -9.57 12.66 -12.87
C ARG A 56 -10.52 12.77 -14.06
N LYS A 57 -10.65 11.69 -14.82
CA LYS A 57 -11.59 11.66 -15.94
C LYS A 57 -13.02 11.80 -15.46
N ALA A 58 -13.36 11.08 -14.40
CA ALA A 58 -14.68 11.16 -13.81
C ALA A 58 -14.89 12.51 -13.11
N GLY A 59 -13.82 13.11 -12.62
CA GLY A 59 -13.85 14.42 -12.01
C GLY A 59 -14.48 14.49 -10.64
N GLN A 60 -14.82 13.38 -10.05
CA GLN A 60 -15.65 13.40 -8.86
C GLN A 60 -15.18 12.44 -7.75
N ILE A 61 -14.58 11.34 -8.09
CA ILE A 61 -14.35 10.26 -7.14
C ILE A 61 -13.16 10.58 -6.25
N GLN A 62 -13.36 10.46 -4.94
CA GLN A 62 -12.29 10.62 -3.96
C GLN A 62 -11.41 9.37 -3.92
N PRO A 63 -10.10 9.48 -3.66
CA PRO A 63 -9.25 8.30 -3.55
C PRO A 63 -9.74 7.29 -2.53
N SER A 64 -10.29 7.75 -1.43
CA SER A 64 -10.81 6.86 -0.40
C SER A 64 -12.00 6.04 -0.88
N GLN A 65 -12.70 6.48 -1.90
CA GLN A 65 -13.84 5.77 -2.44
C GLN A 65 -13.44 4.67 -3.41
N THR A 66 -12.22 4.67 -3.86
CA THR A 66 -11.77 3.72 -4.87
C THR A 66 -11.31 2.39 -4.30
N ARG A 67 -11.18 2.27 -3.00
CA ARG A 67 -10.70 1.03 -2.40
C ARG A 67 -11.63 -0.15 -2.61
N ASP A 68 -12.90 0.11 -2.91
CA ASP A 68 -13.86 -0.95 -3.18
C ASP A 68 -13.84 -1.40 -4.64
N ILE A 69 -13.03 -0.78 -5.47
CA ILE A 69 -13.09 -1.01 -6.91
C ILE A 69 -11.88 -1.81 -7.30
N GLY A 70 -10.96 -1.97 -7.21
CA GLY A 70 -9.85 -2.64 -7.81
C GLY A 70 -9.18 -3.66 -6.95
N LEU A 71 -9.89 -4.03 -5.98
CA LEU A 71 -9.29 -4.97 -5.05
C LEU A 71 -10.05 -6.26 -5.01
#